data_6d9e28211b31747c81b653bd4032c300
#
_entry.id   6d9e28211b31747c81b653bd4032c300
#
_cell.length_a   1.000
_cell.length_b   1.000
_cell.length_c   1.000
_cell.angle_alpha   90.00
_cell.angle_beta   90.00
_cell.angle_gamma   90.00
#
_symmetry.space_group_name_H-M   'P 1'
#
loop_
_entity.id
_entity.type
_entity.pdbx_description
1 polymer ?
#
loop_
_entity_poly.entity_id
_entity_poly.type
_entity_poly.pdbx_seq_one_letter_code
_entity_poly.pdbx_strand_id
1 'polypeptide(L)'
;MNPRPRRLRVLRFLPNGWLMTSGPTGAARNLYLTFDDGPHPDHTPALLDLLAEHGAKASFFLVGREVERHAALARRIASEGHTLGNHSYSHPRFEALTLDEQLEEIERTQRLLTGIDGRPRHAFRPPRGVLTGAMLASLVRRRHRIDYWSYDSLDYSRRPVPELLETIQRHPPRGGDIILMHDDSEHSLTLLRALIPAWIAQGFSLRALPHVR
;
A
#
# COMPACT_ATOMS: atom_id res chain seq x y z
N MET A 1 3.46 -11.20 -17.87
CA MET A 1 2.50 -11.36 -16.75
C MET A 1 1.55 -10.18 -16.77
N ASN A 2 0.27 -10.35 -16.44
CA ASN A 2 -0.69 -9.23 -16.47
C ASN A 2 -0.66 -8.53 -15.09
N PRO A 3 -0.38 -7.22 -15.02
CA PRO A 3 -0.34 -6.48 -13.75
C PRO A 3 -1.70 -6.31 -13.07
N ARG A 4 -2.80 -6.77 -13.68
CA ARG A 4 -4.15 -6.66 -13.11
C ARG A 4 -4.58 -7.98 -12.45
N PRO A 5 -4.65 -8.06 -11.12
CA PRO A 5 -4.97 -9.30 -10.39
C PRO A 5 -6.43 -9.73 -10.65
N ARG A 6 -6.59 -10.95 -11.21
CA ARG A 6 -7.93 -11.50 -11.51
C ARG A 6 -8.72 -11.86 -10.25
N ARG A 7 -8.04 -12.30 -9.18
CA ARG A 7 -8.66 -12.77 -7.93
C ARG A 7 -9.43 -11.68 -7.17
N LEU A 8 -9.05 -10.42 -7.32
CA LEU A 8 -9.68 -9.29 -6.62
C LEU A 8 -10.95 -8.76 -7.33
N ARG A 9 -11.24 -9.25 -8.54
CA ARG A 9 -12.42 -8.78 -9.31
C ARG A 9 -13.75 -9.03 -8.61
N VAL A 10 -13.86 -10.10 -7.83
CA VAL A 10 -15.09 -10.45 -7.09
C VAL A 10 -15.28 -9.53 -5.89
N LEU A 11 -14.20 -9.10 -5.26
CA LEU A 11 -14.23 -8.25 -4.05
C LEU A 11 -14.71 -6.81 -4.34
N ARG A 12 -14.63 -6.35 -5.58
CA ARG A 12 -15.07 -4.98 -5.98
C ARG A 12 -16.57 -4.73 -5.86
N PHE A 13 -17.38 -5.78 -5.63
CA PHE A 13 -18.82 -5.65 -5.41
C PHE A 13 -19.18 -5.38 -3.94
N LEU A 14 -18.19 -5.42 -3.03
CA LEU A 14 -18.40 -5.02 -1.64
C LEU A 14 -18.37 -3.48 -1.53
N PRO A 15 -19.13 -2.89 -0.58
CA PRO A 15 -19.15 -1.44 -0.40
C PRO A 15 -17.75 -0.88 -0.13
N ASN A 16 -17.37 0.19 -0.83
CA ASN A 16 -16.06 0.86 -0.72
C ASN A 16 -15.73 1.36 0.70
N GLY A 17 -16.71 1.47 1.59
CA GLY A 17 -16.48 1.85 2.98
C GLY A 17 -15.74 0.79 3.82
N TRP A 18 -15.71 -0.47 3.35
CA TRP A 18 -15.16 -1.60 4.09
C TRP A 18 -14.02 -2.29 3.33
N LEU A 19 -14.11 -2.29 2.02
CA LEU A 19 -13.12 -2.88 1.14
C LEU A 19 -12.86 -1.95 -0.04
N MET A 20 -11.63 -1.47 -0.16
CA MET A 20 -11.20 -0.63 -1.26
C MET A 20 -10.33 -1.45 -2.22
N THR A 21 -10.79 -1.60 -3.45
CA THR A 21 -10.05 -2.28 -4.54
C THR A 21 -9.72 -1.35 -5.70
N SER A 22 -10.24 -0.11 -5.65
CA SER A 22 -9.91 0.99 -6.55
C SER A 22 -10.01 2.29 -5.76
N GLY A 23 -9.24 3.27 -6.12
CA GLY A 23 -9.27 4.59 -5.50
C GLY A 23 -10.62 5.30 -5.70
N PRO A 24 -10.86 6.37 -4.95
CA PRO A 24 -12.07 7.20 -5.11
C PRO A 24 -12.23 7.65 -6.57
N THR A 25 -13.43 7.48 -7.10
CA THR A 25 -13.78 7.97 -8.42
C THR A 25 -14.00 9.48 -8.36
N GLY A 26 -13.20 10.21 -9.06
CA GLY A 26 -13.30 11.66 -9.21
C GLY A 26 -12.73 12.10 -10.54
N ALA A 27 -13.01 13.32 -10.94
CA ALA A 27 -12.71 13.86 -12.26
C ALA A 27 -11.23 13.90 -12.66
N ALA A 28 -10.31 13.58 -11.74
CA ALA A 28 -8.89 13.65 -11.99
C ALA A 28 -8.31 12.29 -12.42
N ARG A 29 -7.28 12.32 -13.23
CA ARG A 29 -6.43 11.17 -13.54
C ARG A 29 -5.52 10.87 -12.33
N ASN A 30 -6.10 10.38 -11.23
CA ASN A 30 -5.33 10.04 -10.04
C ASN A 30 -4.82 8.60 -10.15
N LEU A 31 -3.54 8.39 -9.81
CA LEU A 31 -2.99 7.09 -9.45
C LEU A 31 -2.71 7.11 -7.94
N TYR A 32 -3.06 6.04 -7.27
CA TYR A 32 -2.84 5.90 -5.84
C TYR A 32 -1.64 4.99 -5.61
N LEU A 33 -0.48 5.59 -5.32
CA LEU A 33 0.72 4.83 -5.00
C LEU A 33 0.60 4.23 -3.61
N THR A 34 0.92 2.95 -3.48
CA THR A 34 0.94 2.26 -2.19
C THR A 34 2.19 1.41 -2.07
N PHE A 35 2.82 1.47 -0.90
CA PHE A 35 4.04 0.75 -0.57
C PHE A 35 3.79 -0.16 0.62
N ASP A 36 4.14 -1.43 0.47
CA ASP A 36 4.02 -2.46 1.51
C ASP A 36 5.40 -2.77 2.10
N ASP A 37 5.42 -3.43 3.26
CA ASP A 37 6.56 -4.02 3.97
C ASP A 37 7.46 -3.06 4.77
N GLY A 38 7.44 -1.76 4.52
CA GLY A 38 8.26 -0.77 5.23
C GLY A 38 7.89 -0.51 6.70
N PRO A 39 8.58 0.47 7.33
CA PRO A 39 9.61 1.33 6.74
C PRO A 39 10.98 0.63 6.69
N HIS A 40 11.70 0.76 5.59
CA HIS A 40 13.06 0.24 5.45
C HIS A 40 14.10 1.35 5.67
N PRO A 41 15.13 1.16 6.52
CA PRO A 41 16.05 2.23 6.90
C PRO A 41 16.82 2.82 5.73
N ASP A 42 17.18 2.01 4.74
CA ASP A 42 18.02 2.45 3.62
C ASP A 42 17.20 2.94 2.42
N HIS A 43 16.02 2.35 2.18
CA HIS A 43 15.27 2.62 0.94
C HIS A 43 14.13 3.62 1.13
N THR A 44 13.40 3.56 2.24
CA THR A 44 12.28 4.48 2.49
C THR A 44 12.70 5.96 2.50
N PRO A 45 13.86 6.38 3.05
CA PRO A 45 14.30 7.77 2.97
C PRO A 45 14.44 8.28 1.53
N ALA A 46 15.12 7.51 0.67
CA ALA A 46 15.32 7.87 -0.73
C ALA A 46 14.00 7.87 -1.53
N LEU A 47 13.05 7.00 -1.16
CA LEU A 47 11.70 7.00 -1.72
C LEU A 47 10.93 8.28 -1.34
N LEU A 48 10.99 8.71 -0.09
CA LEU A 48 10.34 9.94 0.37
C LEU A 48 10.91 11.17 -0.34
N ASP A 49 12.24 11.23 -0.50
CA ASP A 49 12.89 12.30 -1.23
C ASP A 49 12.42 12.35 -2.70
N LEU A 50 12.34 11.20 -3.37
CA LEU A 50 11.82 11.09 -4.73
C LEU A 50 10.35 11.52 -4.84
N LEU A 51 9.51 11.13 -3.89
CA LEU A 51 8.10 11.56 -3.86
C LEU A 51 7.97 13.07 -3.64
N ALA A 52 8.80 13.64 -2.76
CA ALA A 52 8.82 15.08 -2.48
C ALA A 52 9.27 15.89 -3.71
N GLU A 53 10.31 15.45 -4.42
CA GLU A 53 10.80 16.07 -5.66
C GLU A 53 9.69 16.25 -6.70
N HIS A 54 8.78 15.29 -6.77
CA HIS A 54 7.68 15.30 -7.73
C HIS A 54 6.33 15.78 -7.17
N GLY A 55 6.28 16.25 -5.93
CA GLY A 55 5.04 16.67 -5.26
C GLY A 55 4.02 15.54 -5.11
N ALA A 56 4.49 14.28 -5.18
CA ALA A 56 3.67 13.09 -5.11
C ALA A 56 3.34 12.72 -3.65
N LYS A 57 2.16 12.13 -3.43
CA LYS A 57 1.79 11.54 -2.14
C LYS A 57 1.42 10.07 -2.31
N ALA A 58 1.69 9.28 -1.28
CA ALA A 58 1.51 7.83 -1.30
C ALA A 58 0.92 7.32 0.02
N SER A 59 0.54 6.04 0.04
CA SER A 59 0.13 5.36 1.26
C SER A 59 1.14 4.24 1.56
N PHE A 60 1.55 4.13 2.81
CA PHE A 60 2.52 3.16 3.28
C PHE A 60 1.84 2.18 4.22
N PHE A 61 1.73 0.92 3.81
CA PHE A 61 1.23 -0.17 4.64
C PHE A 61 2.39 -0.78 5.39
N LEU A 62 2.56 -0.31 6.62
CA LEU A 62 3.76 -0.56 7.41
C LEU A 62 3.65 -1.84 8.25
N VAL A 63 4.73 -2.59 8.31
CA VAL A 63 4.90 -3.75 9.19
C VAL A 63 5.24 -3.26 10.60
N GLY A 64 4.45 -3.66 11.60
CA GLY A 64 4.54 -3.11 12.94
C GLY A 64 5.92 -3.24 13.60
N ARG A 65 6.59 -4.38 13.44
CA ARG A 65 7.96 -4.55 13.97
C ARG A 65 8.97 -3.60 13.34
N GLU A 66 8.77 -3.21 12.07
CA GLU A 66 9.65 -2.23 11.41
C GLU A 66 9.30 -0.80 11.86
N VAL A 67 8.03 -0.52 12.17
CA VAL A 67 7.63 0.72 12.83
C VAL A 67 8.27 0.86 14.21
N GLU A 68 8.31 -0.21 15.03
CA GLU A 68 9.00 -0.19 16.33
C GLU A 68 10.49 0.10 16.18
N ARG A 69 11.16 -0.52 15.21
CA ARG A 69 12.58 -0.35 14.95
C ARG A 69 12.93 1.02 14.39
N HIS A 70 12.07 1.56 13.55
CA HIS A 70 12.30 2.76 12.74
C HIS A 70 11.23 3.82 12.94
N ALA A 71 10.80 4.05 14.20
CA ALA A 71 9.70 4.96 14.53
C ALA A 71 9.90 6.40 14.02
N ALA A 72 11.15 6.89 13.98
CA ALA A 72 11.46 8.20 13.43
C ALA A 72 11.11 8.29 11.91
N LEU A 73 11.36 7.20 11.18
CA LEU A 73 11.06 7.13 9.76
C LEU A 73 9.54 7.03 9.52
N ALA A 74 8.82 6.26 10.34
CA ALA A 74 7.35 6.23 10.28
C ALA A 74 6.74 7.61 10.58
N ARG A 75 7.30 8.38 11.52
CA ARG A 75 6.90 9.79 11.76
C ARG A 75 7.21 10.68 10.56
N ARG A 76 8.35 10.50 9.91
CA ARG A 76 8.71 11.24 8.69
C ARG A 76 7.67 10.99 7.59
N ILE A 77 7.28 9.74 7.33
CA ILE A 77 6.24 9.38 6.37
C ILE A 77 4.95 10.16 6.68
N ALA A 78 4.49 10.15 7.92
CA ALA A 78 3.27 10.86 8.33
C ALA A 78 3.39 12.39 8.21
N SER A 79 4.50 12.98 8.67
CA SER A 79 4.72 14.42 8.67
C SER A 79 4.88 15.01 7.26
N GLU A 80 5.34 14.22 6.30
CA GLU A 80 5.39 14.62 4.89
C GLU A 80 4.05 14.47 4.17
N GLY A 81 2.98 14.12 4.88
CA GLY A 81 1.60 14.09 4.36
C GLY A 81 1.25 12.83 3.58
N HIS A 82 1.97 11.74 3.83
CA HIS A 82 1.61 10.42 3.34
C HIS A 82 0.60 9.74 4.26
N THR A 83 -0.15 8.78 3.76
CA THR A 83 -1.12 8.02 4.56
C THR A 83 -0.45 6.77 5.12
N LEU A 84 -0.59 6.53 6.43
CA LEU A 84 -0.18 5.29 7.06
C LEU A 84 -1.28 4.23 6.93
N GLY A 85 -0.89 3.00 6.65
CA GLY A 85 -1.72 1.80 6.63
C GLY A 85 -1.06 0.69 7.46
N ASN A 86 -1.86 -0.29 7.84
CA ASN A 86 -1.46 -1.42 8.68
C ASN A 86 -1.20 -2.65 7.82
N HIS A 87 0.02 -3.21 7.91
CA HIS A 87 0.42 -4.44 7.19
C HIS A 87 0.71 -5.61 8.11
N SER A 88 -0.01 -5.74 9.24
CA SER A 88 0.27 -6.65 10.35
C SER A 88 1.55 -6.33 11.13
N TYR A 89 1.77 -7.03 12.24
CA TYR A 89 2.95 -6.76 13.07
C TYR A 89 4.22 -7.42 12.55
N SER A 90 4.17 -8.71 12.20
CA SER A 90 5.36 -9.49 11.80
C SER A 90 5.34 -9.95 10.34
N HIS A 91 4.31 -9.59 9.56
CA HIS A 91 4.08 -10.06 8.20
C HIS A 91 4.06 -11.60 8.08
N PRO A 92 3.26 -12.31 8.91
CA PRO A 92 3.23 -13.76 8.94
C PRO A 92 2.45 -14.34 7.77
N ARG A 93 2.49 -15.66 7.64
CA ARG A 93 1.55 -16.39 6.79
C ARG A 93 0.21 -16.46 7.51
N PHE A 94 -0.72 -15.55 7.18
CA PHE A 94 -2.02 -15.43 7.84
C PHE A 94 -2.84 -16.73 7.81
N GLU A 95 -2.70 -17.52 6.76
CA GLU A 95 -3.35 -18.83 6.65
C GLU A 95 -2.84 -19.87 7.67
N ALA A 96 -1.71 -19.64 8.30
CA ALA A 96 -1.14 -20.50 9.32
C ALA A 96 -1.54 -20.10 10.76
N LEU A 97 -2.20 -18.94 10.92
CA LEU A 97 -2.59 -18.38 12.21
C LEU A 97 -4.07 -18.63 12.50
N THR A 98 -4.40 -18.77 13.78
CA THR A 98 -5.78 -18.68 14.26
C THR A 98 -6.34 -17.27 14.05
N LEU A 99 -7.66 -17.12 14.09
CA LEU A 99 -8.29 -15.80 13.96
C LEU A 99 -7.83 -14.83 15.06
N ASP A 100 -7.66 -15.29 16.28
CA ASP A 100 -7.22 -14.44 17.40
C ASP A 100 -5.79 -13.97 17.21
N GLU A 101 -4.87 -14.83 16.75
CA GLU A 101 -3.51 -14.45 16.39
C GLU A 101 -3.48 -13.44 15.23
N GLN A 102 -4.33 -13.65 14.20
CA GLN A 102 -4.46 -12.70 13.08
C GLN A 102 -4.91 -11.32 13.57
N LEU A 103 -5.87 -11.27 14.48
CA LEU A 103 -6.38 -10.03 15.06
C LEU A 103 -5.34 -9.35 15.95
N GLU A 104 -4.57 -10.09 16.75
CA GLU A 104 -3.49 -9.50 17.56
C GLU A 104 -2.39 -8.88 16.70
N GLU A 105 -2.02 -9.52 15.60
CA GLU A 105 -1.08 -8.96 14.60
C GLU A 105 -1.56 -7.58 14.09
N ILE A 106 -2.85 -7.46 13.80
CA ILE A 106 -3.45 -6.22 13.31
C ILE A 106 -3.54 -5.17 14.43
N GLU A 107 -4.02 -5.57 15.61
CA GLU A 107 -4.26 -4.66 16.72
C GLU A 107 -2.94 -4.09 17.29
N ARG A 108 -1.88 -4.91 17.35
CA ARG A 108 -0.56 -4.48 17.80
C ARG A 108 -0.02 -3.37 16.89
N THR A 109 -0.08 -3.56 15.58
CA THR A 109 0.36 -2.54 14.62
C THR A 109 -0.53 -1.30 14.67
N GLN A 110 -1.85 -1.48 14.82
CA GLN A 110 -2.78 -0.35 14.96
C GLN A 110 -2.40 0.56 16.13
N ARG A 111 -2.04 0.00 17.30
CA ARG A 111 -1.59 0.78 18.46
C ARG A 111 -0.32 1.59 18.15
N LEU A 112 0.65 0.98 17.45
CA LEU A 112 1.88 1.65 17.06
C LEU A 112 1.61 2.83 16.13
N LEU A 113 0.83 2.62 15.07
CA LEU A 113 0.49 3.66 14.10
C LEU A 113 -0.28 4.81 14.74
N THR A 114 -1.21 4.51 15.64
CA THR A 114 -1.91 5.55 16.43
C THR A 114 -0.94 6.40 17.26
N GLY A 115 0.11 5.79 17.81
CA GLY A 115 1.18 6.52 18.51
C GLY A 115 2.06 7.37 17.59
N ILE A 116 2.06 7.12 16.27
CA ILE A 116 2.83 7.89 15.28
C ILE A 116 2.06 9.14 14.82
N ASP A 117 0.81 9.00 14.38
CA ASP A 117 0.04 10.08 13.72
C ASP A 117 -1.22 10.52 14.48
N GLY A 118 -1.53 9.91 15.63
CA GLY A 118 -2.67 10.23 16.49
C GLY A 118 -4.02 9.74 15.95
N ARG A 119 -4.06 9.06 14.80
CA ARG A 119 -5.32 8.61 14.21
C ARG A 119 -5.80 7.31 14.86
N PRO A 120 -7.09 7.21 15.22
CA PRO A 120 -7.61 6.03 15.89
C PRO A 120 -7.71 4.80 14.98
N ARG A 121 -7.68 4.99 13.66
CA ARG A 121 -7.88 3.91 12.68
C ARG A 121 -7.02 4.09 11.46
N HIS A 122 -6.45 2.97 11.00
CA HIS A 122 -5.69 2.85 9.76
C HIS A 122 -6.30 1.74 8.90
N ALA A 123 -6.26 1.89 7.58
CA ALA A 123 -6.67 0.83 6.68
C ALA A 123 -5.73 -0.36 6.83
N PHE A 124 -6.27 -1.56 6.78
CA PHE A 124 -5.49 -2.79 6.81
C PHE A 124 -5.31 -3.34 5.41
N ARG A 125 -4.09 -3.75 5.08
CA ARG A 125 -3.81 -4.58 3.91
C ARG A 125 -3.28 -5.92 4.39
N PRO A 126 -3.97 -7.04 4.06
CA PRO A 126 -3.49 -8.35 4.51
C PRO A 126 -2.19 -8.73 3.80
N PRO A 127 -1.19 -9.27 4.54
CA PRO A 127 0.01 -9.84 3.97
C PRO A 127 -0.29 -10.79 2.80
N ARG A 128 0.45 -10.62 1.68
CA ARG A 128 0.25 -11.40 0.45
C ARG A 128 -1.16 -11.37 -0.13
N GLY A 129 -2.01 -10.43 0.31
CA GLY A 129 -3.41 -10.36 -0.09
C GLY A 129 -4.27 -11.53 0.41
N VAL A 130 -3.84 -12.26 1.45
CA VAL A 130 -4.59 -13.39 2.00
C VAL A 130 -5.68 -12.89 2.96
N LEU A 131 -6.93 -13.19 2.63
CA LEU A 131 -8.11 -12.83 3.42
C LEU A 131 -9.03 -14.05 3.56
N THR A 132 -9.19 -14.55 4.78
CA THR A 132 -10.15 -15.61 5.07
C THR A 132 -11.54 -15.02 5.30
N GLY A 133 -12.59 -15.82 5.09
CA GLY A 133 -13.97 -15.39 5.36
C GLY A 133 -14.20 -14.98 6.82
N ALA A 134 -13.59 -15.71 7.77
CA ALA A 134 -13.67 -15.40 9.20
C ALA A 134 -12.99 -14.05 9.53
N MET A 135 -11.81 -13.81 8.97
CA MET A 135 -11.11 -12.54 9.14
C MET A 135 -11.90 -11.38 8.52
N LEU A 136 -12.43 -11.55 7.30
CA LEU A 136 -13.27 -10.53 6.67
C LEU A 136 -14.48 -10.19 7.55
N ALA A 137 -15.22 -11.18 8.03
CA ALA A 137 -16.39 -10.97 8.89
C ALA A 137 -16.01 -10.24 10.19
N SER A 138 -14.88 -10.60 10.80
CA SER A 138 -14.39 -9.95 12.02
C SER A 138 -13.98 -8.50 11.79
N LEU A 139 -13.23 -8.21 10.72
CA LEU A 139 -12.78 -6.86 10.36
C LEU A 139 -13.96 -5.95 10.03
N VAL A 140 -14.95 -6.47 9.28
CA VAL A 140 -16.18 -5.74 8.97
C VAL A 140 -16.95 -5.40 10.26
N ARG A 141 -17.14 -6.35 11.17
CA ARG A 141 -17.79 -6.10 12.46
C ARG A 141 -17.07 -5.06 13.31
N ARG A 142 -15.74 -5.03 13.25
CA ARG A 142 -14.87 -4.06 13.94
C ARG A 142 -14.73 -2.73 13.18
N ARG A 143 -15.38 -2.59 12.02
CA ARG A 143 -15.31 -1.41 11.14
C ARG A 143 -13.89 -1.07 10.68
N HIS A 144 -13.06 -2.10 10.48
CA HIS A 144 -11.75 -1.94 9.82
C HIS A 144 -11.94 -1.87 8.31
N ARG A 145 -11.39 -0.84 7.67
CA ARG A 145 -11.31 -0.78 6.22
C ARG A 145 -10.13 -1.62 5.74
N ILE A 146 -10.37 -2.41 4.70
CA ILE A 146 -9.36 -3.23 4.03
C ILE A 146 -9.05 -2.61 2.68
N ASP A 147 -7.78 -2.33 2.42
CA ASP A 147 -7.34 -1.76 1.15
C ASP A 147 -6.50 -2.77 0.38
N TYR A 148 -6.96 -3.11 -0.83
CA TYR A 148 -6.24 -3.91 -1.80
C TYR A 148 -5.62 -3.02 -2.89
N TRP A 149 -5.23 -3.63 -3.99
CA TRP A 149 -4.70 -2.97 -5.17
C TRP A 149 -5.46 -3.42 -6.43
N SER A 150 -5.48 -2.61 -7.45
CA SER A 150 -6.03 -2.94 -8.77
C SER A 150 -4.94 -3.10 -9.82
N TYR A 151 -3.74 -2.67 -9.50
CA TYR A 151 -2.58 -2.75 -10.36
C TYR A 151 -1.36 -3.19 -9.55
N ASP A 152 -0.68 -4.21 -10.05
CA ASP A 152 0.52 -4.79 -9.44
C ASP A 152 1.74 -4.37 -10.27
N SER A 153 2.70 -3.69 -9.68
CA SER A 153 3.94 -3.27 -10.38
C SER A 153 4.86 -4.43 -10.70
N LEU A 154 4.71 -5.55 -9.97
CA LEU A 154 5.60 -6.71 -10.02
C LEU A 154 7.05 -6.39 -9.59
N ASP A 155 7.27 -5.32 -8.83
CA ASP A 155 8.59 -4.87 -8.37
C ASP A 155 9.28 -5.89 -7.46
N TYR A 156 8.53 -6.69 -6.70
CA TYR A 156 9.04 -7.83 -5.90
C TYR A 156 9.52 -9.00 -6.77
N SER A 157 9.19 -9.01 -8.05
CA SER A 157 9.70 -10.02 -8.97
C SER A 157 11.17 -9.75 -9.25
N ARG A 158 11.98 -10.78 -9.38
CA ARG A 158 13.42 -10.63 -9.70
C ARG A 158 13.69 -10.30 -11.18
N ARG A 159 12.68 -9.79 -11.89
CA ARG A 159 12.79 -9.44 -13.31
C ARG A 159 13.56 -8.13 -13.46
N PRO A 160 14.40 -7.99 -14.49
CA PRO A 160 15.10 -6.74 -14.75
C PRO A 160 14.15 -5.55 -14.89
N VAL A 161 14.55 -4.37 -14.37
CA VAL A 161 13.73 -3.14 -14.44
C VAL A 161 13.27 -2.82 -15.87
N PRO A 162 14.11 -2.95 -16.94
CA PRO A 162 13.64 -2.70 -18.30
C PRO A 162 12.46 -3.58 -18.73
N GLU A 163 12.43 -4.85 -18.32
CA GLU A 163 11.30 -5.74 -18.63
C GLU A 163 10.02 -5.37 -17.87
N LEU A 164 10.16 -4.89 -16.63
CA LEU A 164 9.03 -4.37 -15.85
C LEU A 164 8.47 -3.10 -16.50
N LEU A 165 9.32 -2.18 -16.90
CA LEU A 165 8.92 -0.97 -17.62
C LEU A 165 8.19 -1.31 -18.92
N GLU A 166 8.71 -2.23 -19.72
CA GLU A 166 8.03 -2.70 -20.94
C GLU A 166 6.67 -3.33 -20.63
N THR A 167 6.56 -4.12 -19.56
CA THR A 167 5.29 -4.72 -19.13
C THR A 167 4.28 -3.64 -18.73
N ILE A 168 4.72 -2.62 -17.99
CA ILE A 168 3.87 -1.49 -17.56
C ILE A 168 3.47 -0.63 -18.76
N GLN A 169 4.36 -0.42 -19.71
CA GLN A 169 4.04 0.30 -20.97
C GLN A 169 2.99 -0.43 -21.82
N ARG A 170 3.09 -1.76 -21.92
CA ARG A 170 2.09 -2.57 -22.65
C ARG A 170 0.73 -2.64 -21.93
N HIS A 171 0.73 -2.51 -20.63
CA HIS A 171 -0.46 -2.59 -19.79
C HIS A 171 -0.52 -1.41 -18.83
N PRO A 172 -0.71 -0.17 -19.32
CA PRO A 172 -0.59 1.02 -18.49
C PRO A 172 -1.66 1.05 -17.38
N PRO A 173 -1.35 1.67 -16.24
CA PRO A 173 -2.35 1.93 -15.22
C PRO A 173 -3.41 2.91 -15.73
N ARG A 174 -4.55 2.93 -15.07
CA ARG A 174 -5.70 3.78 -15.40
C ARG A 174 -6.02 4.68 -14.22
N GLY A 175 -6.65 5.80 -14.49
CA GLY A 175 -7.15 6.67 -13.42
C GLY A 175 -8.00 5.89 -12.42
N GLY A 176 -7.71 6.08 -11.13
CA GLY A 176 -8.31 5.33 -10.04
C GLY A 176 -7.59 4.04 -9.66
N ASP A 177 -6.56 3.62 -10.39
CA ASP A 177 -5.80 2.43 -9.97
C ASP A 177 -5.05 2.67 -8.66
N ILE A 178 -5.10 1.66 -7.79
CA ILE A 178 -4.26 1.53 -6.60
C ILE A 178 -3.08 0.66 -7.01
N ILE A 179 -1.89 1.24 -6.99
CA ILE A 179 -0.65 0.61 -7.44
C ILE A 179 0.03 -0.05 -6.24
N LEU A 180 0.20 -1.37 -6.29
CA LEU A 180 1.01 -2.11 -5.33
C LEU A 180 2.48 -1.97 -5.70
N MET A 181 3.28 -1.56 -4.73
CA MET A 181 4.74 -1.53 -4.76
C MET A 181 5.28 -1.87 -3.36
N HIS A 182 6.61 -1.99 -3.25
CA HIS A 182 7.30 -2.24 -1.99
C HIS A 182 8.41 -1.20 -1.81
N ASP A 183 8.72 -0.85 -0.55
CA ASP A 183 9.77 0.13 -0.23
C ASP A 183 11.04 -0.51 0.38
N ASP A 184 11.19 -1.81 0.17
CA ASP A 184 12.21 -2.65 0.77
C ASP A 184 13.44 -2.92 -0.13
N SER A 185 13.50 -2.33 -1.32
CA SER A 185 14.55 -2.63 -2.29
C SER A 185 14.96 -1.46 -3.19
N GLU A 186 16.24 -1.42 -3.56
CA GLU A 186 16.77 -0.50 -4.59
C GLU A 186 16.13 -0.75 -5.95
N HIS A 187 15.66 -1.98 -6.20
CA HIS A 187 14.99 -2.35 -7.44
C HIS A 187 13.67 -1.57 -7.61
N SER A 188 12.85 -1.53 -6.56
CA SER A 188 11.61 -0.76 -6.54
C SER A 188 11.87 0.74 -6.71
N LEU A 189 12.90 1.27 -6.05
CA LEU A 189 13.30 2.66 -6.17
C LEU A 189 13.75 3.00 -7.60
N THR A 190 14.54 2.15 -8.24
CA THR A 190 14.99 2.32 -9.63
C THR A 190 13.80 2.33 -10.60
N LEU A 191 12.84 1.43 -10.40
CA LEU A 191 11.61 1.39 -11.19
C LEU A 191 10.80 2.68 -11.04
N LEU A 192 10.65 3.19 -9.81
CA LEU A 192 9.91 4.42 -9.51
C LEU A 192 10.53 5.67 -10.10
N ARG A 193 11.86 5.79 -10.12
CA ARG A 193 12.57 6.91 -10.77
C ARG A 193 12.21 7.05 -12.25
N ALA A 194 11.88 5.95 -12.92
CA ALA A 194 11.42 5.99 -14.31
C ALA A 194 9.89 6.22 -14.40
N LEU A 195 9.10 5.61 -13.52
CA LEU A 195 7.64 5.62 -13.62
C LEU A 195 7.01 6.94 -13.17
N ILE A 196 7.49 7.55 -12.07
CA ILE A 196 6.88 8.77 -11.50
C ILE A 196 6.85 9.90 -12.54
N PRO A 197 7.99 10.33 -13.13
CA PRO A 197 7.97 11.39 -14.14
C PRO A 197 7.18 11.00 -15.38
N ALA A 198 7.22 9.73 -15.82
CA ALA A 198 6.47 9.26 -16.97
C ALA A 198 4.94 9.34 -16.75
N TRP A 199 4.45 8.97 -15.56
CA TRP A 199 3.02 9.07 -15.24
C TRP A 199 2.56 10.52 -15.09
N ILE A 200 3.39 11.39 -14.50
CA ILE A 200 3.11 12.83 -14.40
C ILE A 200 3.05 13.45 -15.80
N ALA A 201 3.98 13.12 -16.69
CA ALA A 201 3.99 13.60 -18.08
C ALA A 201 2.74 13.12 -18.88
N GLN A 202 2.17 11.98 -18.51
CA GLN A 202 0.89 11.49 -19.04
C GLN A 202 -0.34 12.19 -18.43
N GLY A 203 -0.14 13.15 -17.52
CA GLY A 203 -1.20 13.92 -16.88
C GLY A 203 -1.84 13.21 -15.67
N PHE A 204 -1.16 12.23 -15.07
CA PHE A 204 -1.60 11.65 -13.79
C PHE A 204 -1.15 12.47 -12.60
N SER A 205 -2.01 12.58 -11.59
CA SER A 205 -1.66 13.05 -10.25
C SER A 205 -1.43 11.84 -9.35
N LEU A 206 -0.30 11.82 -8.64
CA LEU A 206 0.07 10.74 -7.74
C LEU A 206 -0.40 11.08 -6.32
N ARG A 207 -1.30 10.27 -5.77
CA ARG A 207 -2.03 10.58 -4.54
C ARG A 207 -1.92 9.45 -3.52
N ALA A 208 -2.02 9.83 -2.24
CA ALA A 208 -2.29 8.89 -1.15
C ALA A 208 -3.78 8.47 -1.15
N LEU A 209 -4.06 7.27 -0.66
CA LEU A 209 -5.43 6.85 -0.35
C LEU A 209 -6.00 7.71 0.79
N PRO A 210 -7.31 7.95 0.82
CA PRO A 210 -7.93 8.71 1.91
C PRO A 210 -7.75 7.98 3.24
N HIS A 211 -7.62 8.76 4.32
CA HIS A 211 -7.64 8.20 5.67
C HIS A 211 -8.96 7.48 5.98
N VAL A 212 -8.91 6.53 6.93
CA VAL A 212 -10.13 5.93 7.50
C VAL A 212 -10.83 6.97 8.36
N ARG A 213 -12.14 7.09 8.19
CA ARG A 213 -13.00 7.97 9.00
C ARG A 213 -13.46 7.25 10.27
#